data_2dfd68719f00f4569bf2c7316ecc4ce9
#
_entry.id   2dfd68719f00f4569bf2c7316ecc4ce9
#
_cell.length_a   1.000
_cell.length_b   1.000
_cell.length_c   1.000
_cell.angle_alpha   90.00
_cell.angle_beta   90.00
_cell.angle_gamma   90.00
#
_symmetry.space_group_name_H-M   'P 1'
#
loop_
_entity.id
_entity.type
_entity.pdbx_description
1 polymer ?
#
loop_
_entity_poly.entity_id
_entity_poly.type
_entity_poly.pdbx_seq_one_letter_code
_entity_poly.pdbx_strand_id
1 'polypeptide(L)'
;MLSYIIFPLMAGMMVVARPLTIVLYTGKWIAMVPFVWVVCLEAVISVPGTVALQCVKAVGRSDMMLYSEFVKKPIFLISIFVALHFGIMAVALTLPVNALIELVINSYMTGKTIRYHIGEILADAFPAFALSALMGAAVYGISLLSWHNLVLELFVQVIAGGICYIVLSWISHNPEFGMILRVIKSRKASQ
;
A
#
# COMPACT_ATOMS: atom_id res chain seq x y z
N MET A 1 9.81 4.88 -5.62
CA MET A 1 9.53 5.96 -4.63
C MET A 1 8.14 5.88 -4.01
N LEU A 2 7.03 5.79 -4.80
CA LEU A 2 5.68 5.77 -4.22
C LEU A 2 5.45 4.53 -3.34
N SER A 3 5.82 3.35 -3.81
CA SER A 3 5.75 2.09 -3.05
C SER A 3 6.52 2.16 -1.74
N TYR A 4 7.66 2.85 -1.73
CA TYR A 4 8.53 3.02 -0.58
C TYR A 4 7.90 3.84 0.57
N ILE A 5 6.92 4.70 0.25
CA ILE A 5 6.17 5.49 1.24
C ILE A 5 4.88 4.77 1.62
N ILE A 6 4.16 4.23 0.64
CA ILE A 6 2.83 3.65 0.88
C ILE A 6 2.90 2.31 1.61
N PHE A 7 3.87 1.45 1.29
CA PHE A 7 3.95 0.12 1.91
C PHE A 7 4.16 0.18 3.43
N PRO A 8 5.12 0.95 3.98
CA PRO A 8 5.26 1.04 5.44
C PRO A 8 4.05 1.71 6.10
N LEU A 9 3.43 2.68 5.42
CA LEU A 9 2.24 3.35 5.95
C LEU A 9 1.07 2.36 6.04
N MET A 10 0.84 1.53 5.02
CA MET A 10 -0.21 0.52 5.03
C MET A 10 0.10 -0.61 6.02
N ALA A 11 1.35 -1.09 6.08
CA ALA A 11 1.78 -2.09 7.05
C ALA A 11 1.60 -1.58 8.49
N GLY A 12 2.01 -0.34 8.76
CA GLY A 12 1.78 0.31 10.06
C GLY A 12 0.29 0.43 10.38
N MET A 13 -0.53 0.88 9.43
CA MET A 13 -1.98 1.01 9.60
C MET A 13 -2.64 -0.35 9.91
N MET A 14 -2.19 -1.44 9.29
CA MET A 14 -2.69 -2.80 9.60
C MET A 14 -2.46 -3.18 11.06
N VAL A 15 -1.27 -2.90 11.60
CA VAL A 15 -0.93 -3.24 12.98
C VAL A 15 -1.69 -2.37 13.98
N VAL A 16 -1.74 -1.06 13.73
CA VAL A 16 -2.42 -0.11 14.64
C VAL A 16 -3.94 -0.05 14.42
N ALA A 17 -4.51 -0.78 13.46
CA ALA A 17 -5.92 -0.72 13.11
C ALA A 17 -6.86 -0.94 14.32
N ARG A 18 -6.53 -1.90 15.19
CA ARG A 18 -7.34 -2.22 16.38
C ARG A 18 -7.28 -1.11 17.44
N PRO A 19 -6.11 -0.71 17.97
CA PRO A 19 -6.05 0.37 18.96
C PRO A 19 -6.55 1.70 18.37
N LEU A 20 -6.26 2.00 17.11
CA LEU A 20 -6.74 3.19 16.43
C LEU A 20 -8.28 3.25 16.38
N THR A 21 -8.92 2.13 16.00
CA THR A 21 -10.39 2.06 15.94
C THR A 21 -11.02 2.27 17.31
N ILE A 22 -10.46 1.69 18.36
CA ILE A 22 -10.99 1.82 19.72
C ILE A 22 -10.83 3.26 20.23
N VAL A 23 -9.69 3.89 19.98
CA VAL A 23 -9.38 5.26 20.42
C VAL A 23 -10.24 6.29 19.69
N LEU A 24 -10.42 6.17 18.37
CA LEU A 24 -11.17 7.14 17.57
C LEU A 24 -12.69 6.92 17.60
N TYR A 25 -13.13 5.66 17.54
CA TYR A 25 -14.54 5.32 17.32
C TYR A 25 -15.19 4.54 18.46
N THR A 26 -14.45 4.25 19.53
CA THR A 26 -14.87 3.39 20.65
C THR A 26 -14.96 1.89 20.30
N GLY A 27 -15.04 1.04 21.34
CA GLY A 27 -15.11 -0.42 21.18
C GLY A 27 -16.27 -0.96 20.34
N LYS A 28 -17.32 -0.16 20.11
CA LYS A 28 -18.48 -0.53 19.30
C LYS A 28 -18.12 -0.78 17.81
N TRP A 29 -17.04 -0.18 17.33
CA TRP A 29 -16.62 -0.21 15.93
C TRP A 29 -15.51 -1.23 15.63
N ILE A 30 -15.20 -2.13 16.55
CA ILE A 30 -14.16 -3.18 16.34
C ILE A 30 -14.44 -4.02 15.08
N ALA A 31 -15.71 -4.23 14.73
CA ALA A 31 -16.10 -4.92 13.50
C ALA A 31 -15.58 -4.25 12.20
N MET A 32 -15.08 -3.01 12.28
CA MET A 32 -14.50 -2.28 11.16
C MET A 32 -13.04 -2.68 10.87
N VAL A 33 -12.33 -3.24 11.86
CA VAL A 33 -10.91 -3.60 11.73
C VAL A 33 -10.60 -4.51 10.53
N PRO A 34 -11.36 -5.59 10.26
CA PRO A 34 -11.13 -6.42 9.07
C PRO A 34 -11.25 -5.64 7.76
N PHE A 35 -12.14 -4.67 7.67
CA PHE A 35 -12.28 -3.82 6.48
C PHE A 35 -11.04 -2.92 6.28
N VAL A 36 -10.47 -2.38 7.36
CA VAL A 36 -9.21 -1.62 7.30
C VAL A 36 -8.08 -2.50 6.75
N TRP A 37 -7.98 -3.75 7.20
CA TRP A 37 -6.97 -4.70 6.68
C TRP A 37 -7.14 -4.95 5.19
N VAL A 38 -8.38 -5.15 4.73
CA VAL A 38 -8.68 -5.38 3.31
C VAL A 38 -8.28 -4.17 2.45
N VAL A 39 -8.60 -2.94 2.90
CA VAL A 39 -8.22 -1.71 2.20
C VAL A 39 -6.71 -1.50 2.17
N CYS A 40 -6.01 -1.78 3.27
CA CYS A 40 -4.55 -1.71 3.30
C CYS A 40 -3.91 -2.73 2.35
N LEU A 41 -4.45 -3.96 2.28
CA LEU A 41 -3.99 -4.99 1.37
C LEU A 41 -4.21 -4.58 -0.09
N GLU A 42 -5.38 -4.04 -0.41
CA GLU A 42 -5.69 -3.48 -1.73
C GLU A 42 -4.67 -2.42 -2.13
N ALA A 43 -4.38 -1.45 -1.26
CA ALA A 43 -3.42 -0.39 -1.53
C ALA A 43 -2.00 -0.91 -1.80
N VAL A 44 -1.55 -1.93 -1.07
CA VAL A 44 -0.24 -2.57 -1.31
C VAL A 44 -0.19 -3.23 -2.68
N ILE A 45 -1.26 -3.89 -3.12
CA ILE A 45 -1.33 -4.59 -4.41
C ILE A 45 -1.45 -3.61 -5.57
N SER A 46 -2.24 -2.53 -5.44
CA SER A 46 -2.57 -1.60 -6.54
C SER A 46 -1.42 -0.65 -6.88
N VAL A 47 -0.60 -0.25 -5.89
CA VAL A 47 0.45 0.77 -6.07
C VAL A 47 1.45 0.43 -7.17
N PRO A 48 2.06 -0.77 -7.24
CA PRO A 48 3.04 -1.09 -8.29
C PRO A 48 2.45 -0.97 -9.70
N GLY A 49 1.23 -1.48 -9.90
CA GLY A 49 0.53 -1.42 -11.19
C GLY A 49 0.15 0.01 -11.58
N THR A 50 -0.26 0.83 -10.61
CA THR A 50 -0.58 2.25 -10.84
C THR A 50 0.66 3.04 -11.24
N VAL A 51 1.80 2.83 -10.58
CA VAL A 51 3.08 3.47 -10.92
C VAL A 51 3.51 3.09 -12.34
N ALA A 52 3.41 1.82 -12.71
CA ALA A 52 3.74 1.34 -14.05
C ALA A 52 2.87 2.03 -15.12
N LEU A 53 1.56 2.20 -14.88
CA LEU A 53 0.66 2.89 -15.81
C LEU A 53 1.00 4.39 -15.93
N GLN A 54 1.45 5.05 -14.85
CA GLN A 54 1.90 6.45 -14.91
C GLN A 54 3.14 6.62 -15.80
N CYS A 55 4.02 5.63 -15.86
CA CYS A 55 5.15 5.63 -16.80
C CYS A 55 4.67 5.60 -18.26
N VAL A 56 3.63 4.81 -18.58
CA VAL A 56 3.01 4.78 -19.93
C VAL A 56 2.43 6.15 -20.30
N LYS A 57 1.79 6.82 -19.34
CA LYS A 57 1.26 8.17 -19.52
C LYS A 57 2.37 9.20 -19.78
N ALA A 58 3.48 9.09 -19.07
CA ALA A 58 4.64 9.99 -19.25
C ALA A 58 5.28 9.87 -20.63
N VAL A 59 5.17 8.72 -21.28
CA VAL A 59 5.63 8.50 -22.69
C VAL A 59 4.62 9.04 -23.73
N GLY A 60 3.53 9.66 -23.28
CA GLY A 60 2.53 10.30 -24.16
C GLY A 60 1.46 9.36 -24.71
N ARG A 61 1.40 8.09 -24.25
CA ARG A 61 0.41 7.10 -24.70
C ARG A 61 -0.82 7.02 -23.77
N SER A 62 -1.50 8.16 -23.62
CA SER A 62 -2.72 8.25 -22.81
C SER A 62 -3.90 7.43 -23.35
N ASP A 63 -3.89 7.07 -24.63
CA ASP A 63 -4.82 6.16 -25.28
C ASP A 63 -4.88 4.78 -24.61
N MET A 64 -3.71 4.24 -24.26
CA MET A 64 -3.59 2.96 -23.54
C MET A 64 -4.20 3.02 -22.14
N MET A 65 -4.11 4.17 -21.47
CA MET A 65 -4.73 4.38 -20.16
C MET A 65 -6.27 4.33 -20.26
N LEU A 66 -6.85 5.02 -21.24
CA LEU A 66 -8.29 4.98 -21.48
C LEU A 66 -8.77 3.55 -21.76
N TYR A 67 -8.04 2.83 -22.62
CA TYR A 67 -8.37 1.44 -22.91
C TYR A 67 -8.34 0.55 -21.67
N SER A 68 -7.31 0.70 -20.82
CA SER A 68 -7.21 -0.03 -19.56
C SER A 68 -8.41 0.25 -18.64
N GLU A 69 -8.85 1.50 -18.54
CA GLU A 69 -10.01 1.89 -17.72
C GLU A 69 -11.32 1.30 -18.28
N PHE A 70 -11.51 1.28 -19.60
CA PHE A 70 -12.67 0.65 -20.22
C PHE A 70 -12.76 -0.86 -19.95
N VAL A 71 -11.64 -1.54 -19.82
CA VAL A 71 -11.61 -2.98 -19.49
C VAL A 71 -11.83 -3.21 -17.99
N LYS A 72 -11.19 -2.41 -17.12
CA LYS A 72 -11.26 -2.58 -15.66
C LYS A 72 -12.63 -2.25 -15.08
N LYS A 73 -13.28 -1.16 -15.51
CA LYS A 73 -14.55 -0.71 -14.93
C LYS A 73 -15.70 -1.71 -15.04
N PRO A 74 -15.96 -2.36 -16.19
CA PRO A 74 -16.99 -3.41 -16.24
C PRO A 74 -16.69 -4.60 -15.33
N ILE A 75 -15.41 -5.03 -15.25
CA ILE A 75 -15.00 -6.12 -14.39
C ILE A 75 -15.27 -5.77 -12.91
N PHE A 76 -14.93 -4.55 -12.52
CA PHE A 76 -15.20 -4.04 -11.16
C PHE A 76 -16.70 -4.02 -10.85
N LEU A 77 -17.54 -3.54 -11.76
CA LEU A 77 -18.98 -3.52 -11.59
C LEU A 77 -19.56 -4.93 -11.43
N ILE A 78 -19.16 -5.85 -12.29
CA ILE A 78 -19.62 -7.25 -12.22
C ILE A 78 -19.18 -7.88 -10.89
N SER A 79 -17.94 -7.66 -10.47
CA SER A 79 -17.43 -8.22 -9.20
C SER A 79 -18.22 -7.73 -7.99
N ILE A 80 -18.61 -6.45 -7.96
CA ILE A 80 -19.46 -5.90 -6.90
C ILE A 80 -20.86 -6.52 -6.95
N PHE A 81 -21.50 -6.59 -8.13
CA PHE A 81 -22.83 -7.18 -8.25
C PHE A 81 -22.88 -8.63 -7.75
N VAL A 82 -21.87 -9.42 -8.10
CA VAL A 82 -21.74 -10.79 -7.59
C VAL A 82 -21.54 -10.82 -6.08
N ALA A 83 -20.66 -9.97 -5.56
CA ALA A 83 -20.31 -9.93 -4.14
C ALA A 83 -21.48 -9.47 -3.25
N LEU A 84 -22.42 -8.64 -3.75
CA LEU A 84 -23.58 -8.19 -3.00
C LEU A 84 -24.46 -9.36 -2.50
N HIS A 85 -24.48 -10.48 -3.20
CA HIS A 85 -25.22 -11.67 -2.77
C HIS A 85 -24.59 -12.39 -1.58
N PHE A 86 -23.30 -12.13 -1.32
CA PHE A 86 -22.52 -12.78 -0.25
C PHE A 86 -22.31 -11.90 0.98
N GLY A 87 -22.84 -10.67 0.95
CA GLY A 87 -22.77 -9.76 2.07
C GLY A 87 -21.62 -8.74 2.00
N ILE A 88 -21.59 -7.83 2.98
CA ILE A 88 -20.73 -6.64 2.95
C ILE A 88 -19.23 -6.98 3.00
N MET A 89 -18.84 -8.06 3.69
CA MET A 89 -17.45 -8.50 3.73
C MET A 89 -16.97 -9.03 2.37
N ALA A 90 -17.85 -9.71 1.64
CA ALA A 90 -17.54 -10.16 0.28
C ALA A 90 -17.32 -8.97 -0.66
N VAL A 91 -18.14 -7.91 -0.52
CA VAL A 91 -17.95 -6.67 -1.28
C VAL A 91 -16.59 -6.02 -0.95
N ALA A 92 -16.20 -5.98 0.32
CA ALA A 92 -14.87 -5.48 0.68
C ALA A 92 -13.75 -6.31 0.03
N LEU A 93 -13.85 -7.65 0.03
CA LEU A 93 -12.86 -8.55 -0.58
C LEU A 93 -12.75 -8.40 -2.11
N THR A 94 -13.73 -7.79 -2.78
CA THR A 94 -13.57 -7.47 -4.21
C THR A 94 -12.46 -6.44 -4.46
N LEU A 95 -12.13 -5.58 -3.50
CA LEU A 95 -11.09 -4.56 -3.64
C LEU A 95 -9.71 -5.17 -3.94
N PRO A 96 -9.14 -6.04 -3.09
CA PRO A 96 -7.83 -6.64 -3.37
C PRO A 96 -7.87 -7.58 -4.59
N VAL A 97 -9.00 -8.24 -4.87
CA VAL A 97 -9.15 -9.08 -6.07
C VAL A 97 -9.09 -8.21 -7.34
N ASN A 98 -9.82 -7.10 -7.36
CA ASN A 98 -9.76 -6.16 -8.48
C ASN A 98 -8.39 -5.49 -8.60
N ALA A 99 -7.70 -5.20 -7.47
CA ALA A 99 -6.33 -4.68 -7.49
C ALA A 99 -5.34 -5.67 -8.14
N LEU A 100 -5.50 -6.97 -7.93
CA LEU A 100 -4.70 -8.00 -8.63
C LEU A 100 -4.98 -7.99 -10.14
N ILE A 101 -6.24 -7.94 -10.53
CA ILE A 101 -6.65 -7.86 -11.95
C ILE A 101 -6.08 -6.58 -12.57
N GLU A 102 -6.19 -5.47 -11.87
CA GLU A 102 -5.63 -4.18 -12.30
C GLU A 102 -4.10 -4.24 -12.45
N LEU A 103 -3.40 -4.83 -11.51
CA LEU A 103 -1.95 -5.04 -11.58
C LEU A 103 -1.56 -5.80 -12.85
N VAL A 104 -2.27 -6.88 -13.18
CA VAL A 104 -2.01 -7.68 -14.37
C VAL A 104 -2.30 -6.88 -15.65
N ILE A 105 -3.44 -6.20 -15.74
CA ILE A 105 -3.82 -5.41 -16.91
C ILE A 105 -2.82 -4.26 -17.12
N ASN A 106 -2.49 -3.51 -16.07
CA ASN A 106 -1.56 -2.39 -16.16
C ASN A 106 -0.15 -2.87 -16.54
N SER A 107 0.30 -3.99 -15.97
CA SER A 107 1.61 -4.58 -16.31
C SER A 107 1.67 -5.06 -17.76
N TYR A 108 0.59 -5.66 -18.27
CA TYR A 108 0.49 -6.05 -19.68
C TYR A 108 0.59 -4.84 -20.62
N MET A 109 -0.15 -3.76 -20.32
CA MET A 109 -0.12 -2.52 -21.08
C MET A 109 1.27 -1.87 -21.06
N THR A 110 1.92 -1.84 -19.91
CA THR A 110 3.25 -1.29 -19.71
C THR A 110 4.30 -2.12 -20.47
N GLY A 111 4.21 -3.45 -20.39
CA GLY A 111 5.08 -4.36 -21.12
C GLY A 111 5.00 -4.16 -22.63
N LYS A 112 3.81 -3.94 -23.19
CA LYS A 112 3.60 -3.69 -24.61
C LYS A 112 4.11 -2.31 -25.05
N THR A 113 4.12 -1.32 -24.15
CA THR A 113 4.45 0.08 -24.51
C THR A 113 5.92 0.40 -24.29
N ILE A 114 6.48 0.00 -23.15
CA ILE A 114 7.86 0.35 -22.73
C ILE A 114 8.72 -0.88 -22.40
N ARG A 115 8.24 -2.08 -22.72
CA ARG A 115 8.90 -3.37 -22.45
C ARG A 115 9.26 -3.61 -20.98
N TYR A 116 8.49 -3.03 -20.07
CA TYR A 116 8.65 -3.19 -18.62
C TYR A 116 7.65 -4.22 -18.13
N HIS A 117 8.14 -5.41 -17.77
CA HIS A 117 7.30 -6.58 -17.48
C HIS A 117 6.92 -6.66 -15.99
N ILE A 118 5.86 -7.42 -15.70
CA ILE A 118 5.35 -7.61 -14.33
C ILE A 118 6.42 -8.08 -13.33
N GLY A 119 7.35 -8.93 -13.78
CA GLY A 119 8.45 -9.40 -12.95
C GLY A 119 9.39 -8.29 -12.50
N GLU A 120 9.67 -7.32 -13.36
CA GLU A 120 10.50 -6.15 -13.05
C GLU A 120 9.77 -5.20 -12.12
N ILE A 121 8.45 -4.98 -12.36
CA ILE A 121 7.60 -4.16 -11.49
C ILE A 121 7.57 -4.72 -10.05
N LEU A 122 7.40 -6.04 -9.92
CA LEU A 122 7.39 -6.71 -8.63
C LEU A 122 8.77 -6.76 -7.99
N ALA A 123 9.83 -6.97 -8.78
CA ALA A 123 11.21 -6.95 -8.28
C ALA A 123 11.60 -5.59 -7.71
N ASP A 124 11.19 -4.50 -8.37
CA ASP A 124 11.42 -3.13 -7.90
C ASP A 124 10.59 -2.77 -6.66
N ALA A 125 9.39 -3.35 -6.52
CA ALA A 125 8.54 -3.15 -5.35
C ALA A 125 8.94 -4.04 -4.15
N PHE A 126 9.60 -5.18 -4.41
CA PHE A 126 9.92 -6.19 -3.41
C PHE A 126 10.76 -5.68 -2.22
N PRO A 127 11.85 -4.91 -2.40
CA PRO A 127 12.64 -4.41 -1.29
C PRO A 127 11.83 -3.51 -0.35
N ALA A 128 10.97 -2.64 -0.89
CA ALA A 128 10.08 -1.81 -0.09
C ALA A 128 9.04 -2.64 0.66
N PHE A 129 8.51 -3.69 0.03
CA PHE A 129 7.58 -4.63 0.65
C PHE A 129 8.24 -5.41 1.81
N ALA A 130 9.44 -5.96 1.58
CA ALA A 130 10.17 -6.71 2.60
C ALA A 130 10.50 -5.85 3.84
N LEU A 131 10.98 -4.62 3.62
CA LEU A 131 11.26 -3.67 4.71
C LEU A 131 10.00 -3.31 5.49
N SER A 132 8.88 -3.11 4.80
CA SER A 132 7.60 -2.78 5.43
C SER A 132 7.02 -3.96 6.21
N ALA A 133 7.19 -5.19 5.70
CA ALA A 133 6.79 -6.40 6.40
C ALA A 133 7.61 -6.62 7.68
N LEU A 134 8.94 -6.42 7.63
CA LEU A 134 9.81 -6.48 8.81
C LEU A 134 9.44 -5.41 9.84
N MET A 135 9.18 -4.18 9.40
CA MET A 135 8.68 -3.12 10.28
C MET A 135 7.35 -3.51 10.92
N GLY A 136 6.39 -4.00 10.13
CA GLY A 136 5.10 -4.45 10.63
C GLY A 136 5.22 -5.56 11.66
N ALA A 137 6.08 -6.55 11.43
CA ALA A 137 6.37 -7.63 12.37
C ALA A 137 6.99 -7.10 13.68
N ALA A 138 7.92 -6.15 13.61
CA ALA A 138 8.51 -5.53 14.79
C ALA A 138 7.47 -4.75 15.63
N VAL A 139 6.62 -3.95 14.97
CA VAL A 139 5.55 -3.20 15.64
C VAL A 139 4.48 -4.13 16.21
N TYR A 140 4.16 -5.22 15.51
CA TYR A 140 3.27 -6.26 16.02
C TYR A 140 3.86 -6.94 17.28
N GLY A 141 5.17 -7.19 17.32
CA GLY A 141 5.85 -7.67 18.52
C GLY A 141 5.67 -6.73 19.73
N ILE A 142 5.68 -5.40 19.50
CA ILE A 142 5.40 -4.40 20.54
C ILE A 142 3.94 -4.46 20.99
N SER A 143 3.00 -4.77 20.10
CA SER A 143 1.58 -4.89 20.44
C SER A 143 1.27 -6.07 21.36
N LEU A 144 2.14 -7.08 21.41
CA LEU A 144 1.99 -8.23 22.31
C LEU A 144 2.36 -7.92 23.76
N LEU A 145 3.02 -6.79 24.04
CA LEU A 145 3.22 -6.32 25.39
C LEU A 145 1.89 -5.82 25.97
N SER A 146 1.57 -6.24 27.19
CA SER A 146 0.32 -5.86 27.88
C SER A 146 0.33 -4.37 28.24
N TRP A 147 -0.29 -3.55 27.41
CA TRP A 147 -0.38 -2.10 27.61
C TRP A 147 -1.62 -1.75 28.44
N HIS A 148 -1.43 -1.04 29.56
CA HIS A 148 -2.54 -0.54 30.39
C HIS A 148 -3.30 0.62 29.75
N ASN A 149 -2.70 1.29 28.76
CA ASN A 149 -3.23 2.51 28.15
C ASN A 149 -3.18 2.42 26.62
N LEU A 150 -4.36 2.26 25.99
CA LEU A 150 -4.48 2.11 24.52
C LEU A 150 -3.93 3.31 23.74
N VAL A 151 -4.07 4.52 24.30
CA VAL A 151 -3.57 5.74 23.65
C VAL A 151 -2.05 5.72 23.63
N LEU A 152 -1.43 5.31 24.75
CA LEU A 152 0.02 5.21 24.86
C LEU A 152 0.57 4.11 23.96
N GLU A 153 -0.11 2.97 23.87
CA GLU A 153 0.18 1.89 22.91
C GLU A 153 0.21 2.42 21.48
N LEU A 154 -0.83 3.15 21.05
CA LEU A 154 -0.93 3.72 19.71
C LEU A 154 0.26 4.64 19.40
N PHE A 155 0.59 5.58 20.31
CA PHE A 155 1.71 6.50 20.11
C PHE A 155 3.04 5.77 20.03
N VAL A 156 3.28 4.80 20.92
CA VAL A 156 4.53 4.01 20.91
C VAL A 156 4.64 3.21 19.62
N GLN A 157 3.56 2.56 19.17
CA GLN A 157 3.57 1.78 17.91
C GLN A 157 3.86 2.66 16.69
N VAL A 158 3.25 3.85 16.59
CA VAL A 158 3.47 4.77 15.47
C VAL A 158 4.91 5.29 15.47
N ILE A 159 5.43 5.73 16.62
CA ILE A 159 6.79 6.24 16.74
C ILE A 159 7.80 5.13 16.49
N ALA A 160 7.63 3.97 17.12
CA ALA A 160 8.52 2.82 16.94
C ALA A 160 8.52 2.32 15.50
N GLY A 161 7.35 2.27 14.83
CA GLY A 161 7.22 1.92 13.43
C GLY A 161 8.01 2.88 12.53
N GLY A 162 7.84 4.18 12.72
CA GLY A 162 8.56 5.20 11.97
C GLY A 162 10.08 5.10 12.14
N ILE A 163 10.56 4.99 13.39
CA ILE A 163 11.99 4.84 13.69
C ILE A 163 12.53 3.52 13.10
N CYS A 164 11.82 2.42 13.30
CA CYS A 164 12.21 1.11 12.79
C CYS A 164 12.35 1.13 11.26
N TYR A 165 11.38 1.74 10.54
CA TYR A 165 11.43 1.85 9.09
C TYR A 165 12.60 2.70 8.61
N ILE A 166 12.88 3.84 9.26
CA ILE A 166 14.01 4.71 8.92
C ILE A 166 15.34 3.97 9.14
N VAL A 167 15.47 3.26 10.24
CA VAL A 167 16.68 2.49 10.57
C VAL A 167 16.89 1.34 9.58
N LEU A 168 15.84 0.54 9.30
CA LEU A 168 15.89 -0.55 8.32
C LEU A 168 16.21 -0.03 6.91
N SER A 169 15.64 1.10 6.54
CA SER A 169 15.88 1.76 5.26
C SER A 169 17.33 2.25 5.13
N TRP A 170 17.90 2.77 6.22
CA TRP A 170 19.29 3.22 6.25
C TRP A 170 20.28 2.06 6.15
N ILE A 171 20.03 0.96 6.87
CA ILE A 171 20.85 -0.27 6.85
C ILE A 171 20.79 -0.92 5.46
N SER A 172 19.61 -0.94 4.82
CA SER A 172 19.41 -1.58 3.51
C SER A 172 20.07 -0.84 2.34
N HIS A 173 20.68 0.34 2.56
CA HIS A 173 21.34 1.15 1.49
C HIS A 173 20.49 1.29 0.22
N ASN A 174 19.16 1.34 0.33
CA ASN A 174 18.27 1.38 -0.81
C ASN A 174 18.47 2.69 -1.61
N PRO A 175 18.67 2.62 -2.94
CA PRO A 175 18.89 3.80 -3.79
C PRO A 175 17.73 4.79 -3.74
N GLU A 176 16.52 4.33 -3.44
CA GLU A 176 15.31 5.16 -3.29
C GLU A 176 15.40 6.09 -2.06
N PHE A 177 15.99 5.64 -0.95
CA PHE A 177 16.22 6.47 0.24
C PHE A 177 17.17 7.63 -0.05
N GLY A 178 18.26 7.36 -0.79
CA GLY A 178 19.18 8.40 -1.24
C GLY A 178 18.51 9.45 -2.15
N MET A 179 17.55 9.04 -2.97
CA MET A 179 16.80 9.92 -3.85
C MET A 179 15.81 10.82 -3.07
N ILE A 180 15.13 10.26 -2.05
CA ILE A 180 14.24 11.03 -1.15
C ILE A 180 15.05 12.12 -0.41
N LEU A 181 16.20 11.75 0.15
CA LEU A 181 17.09 12.71 0.83
C LEU A 181 17.57 13.84 -0.10
N ARG A 182 17.87 13.53 -1.37
CA ARG A 182 18.26 14.55 -2.37
C ARG A 182 17.10 15.51 -2.67
N VAL A 183 15.88 15.02 -2.82
CA VAL A 183 14.68 15.85 -3.04
C VAL A 183 14.40 16.78 -1.86
N ILE A 184 14.52 16.28 -0.63
CA ILE A 184 14.35 17.10 0.58
C ILE A 184 15.46 18.16 0.67
N LYS A 185 16.70 17.80 0.37
CA LYS A 185 17.85 18.71 0.41
C LYS A 185 17.77 19.78 -0.69
N SER A 186 17.28 19.45 -1.88
CA SER A 186 17.11 20.42 -2.97
C SER A 186 16.02 21.45 -2.68
N ARG A 187 14.92 21.05 -2.05
CA ARG A 187 13.87 22.00 -1.60
C ARG A 187 14.35 22.97 -0.52
N LYS A 188 15.22 22.49 0.38
CA LYS A 188 15.79 23.34 1.45
C LYS A 188 16.85 24.33 0.94
N ALA A 189 17.43 24.08 -0.24
CA ALA A 189 18.39 24.98 -0.89
C ALA A 189 17.72 26.03 -1.81
N SER A 190 16.42 25.90 -2.07
CA SER A 190 15.61 26.80 -2.91
C SER A 190 14.72 27.77 -2.10
N GLN A 191 14.82 27.75 -0.77
CA GLN A 191 14.26 28.73 0.16
C GLN A 191 15.36 29.60 0.78
#